data_4049a513cb6e194afa4c34a963c4b90f
#
_entry.id   4049a513cb6e194afa4c34a963c4b90f
#
_cell.length_a   1.000
_cell.length_b   1.000
_cell.length_c   1.000
_cell.angle_alpha   90.00
_cell.angle_beta   90.00
_cell.angle_gamma   90.00
#
_symmetry.space_group_name_H-M   'P 1'
#
loop_
_entity.id
_entity.type
_entity.pdbx_description
1 polymer ?
#
loop_
_entity_poly.entity_id
_entity_poly.type
_entity_poly.pdbx_seq_one_letter_code
_entity_poly.pdbx_strand_id
1 'polypeptide(L)'
;LVGDSKGGAVIAHFANVHGEKVKSVSLIAPAGTMIEEPEINFWAVQPLIGEWFWHVLGSFYVEEQVYEVNDPRGLLPLEYMELLSEQGKYKGFIESLLSTVRHFDMFNTEDEYSSLDVLNIPVLAVWGTNDQVTPFSGSNRLLEVIPSTELKIIEGGTHNITFVQPTKIGKMIVSFLEGK
;
A
#
# COMPACT_ATOMS: atom_id res chain seq x y z
N LEU A 1 -11.26 -10.28 0.00
CA LEU A 1 -10.44 -9.34 0.78
C LEU A 1 -10.12 -8.12 -0.08
N VAL A 2 -9.99 -6.95 0.57
CA VAL A 2 -9.53 -5.71 -0.09
C VAL A 2 -8.38 -5.16 0.75
N GLY A 3 -7.26 -4.84 0.12
CA GLY A 3 -6.06 -4.28 0.77
C GLY A 3 -5.48 -3.11 -0.01
N ASP A 4 -5.28 -2.00 0.68
CA ASP A 4 -4.69 -0.78 0.15
C ASP A 4 -3.24 -0.64 0.64
N SER A 5 -2.31 -0.31 -0.22
CA SER A 5 -0.90 -0.12 0.11
C SER A 5 -0.32 -1.32 0.88
N LYS A 6 0.23 -1.11 2.08
CA LYS A 6 0.69 -2.18 2.99
C LYS A 6 -0.40 -3.23 3.27
N GLY A 7 -1.68 -2.82 3.28
CA GLY A 7 -2.81 -3.74 3.46
C GLY A 7 -2.88 -4.82 2.38
N GLY A 8 -2.36 -4.56 1.18
CA GLY A 8 -2.23 -5.55 0.12
C GLY A 8 -1.35 -6.74 0.52
N ALA A 9 -0.16 -6.47 1.04
CA ALA A 9 0.75 -7.51 1.51
C ALA A 9 0.19 -8.27 2.74
N VAL A 10 -0.48 -7.56 3.66
CA VAL A 10 -1.12 -8.19 4.82
C VAL A 10 -2.20 -9.19 4.40
N ILE A 11 -3.07 -8.85 3.44
CA ILE A 11 -4.12 -9.77 2.98
C ILE A 11 -3.58 -10.89 2.12
N ALA A 12 -2.46 -10.68 1.39
CA ALA A 12 -1.77 -11.74 0.67
C ALA A 12 -1.21 -12.78 1.66
N HIS A 13 -0.54 -12.32 2.72
CA HIS A 13 -0.09 -13.21 3.78
C HIS A 13 -1.23 -13.95 4.46
N PHE A 14 -2.35 -13.26 4.76
CA PHE A 14 -3.54 -13.93 5.31
C PHE A 14 -4.07 -15.01 4.36
N ALA A 15 -4.15 -14.73 3.06
CA ALA A 15 -4.61 -15.69 2.07
C ALA A 15 -3.67 -16.89 1.92
N ASN A 16 -2.35 -16.67 2.07
CA ASN A 16 -1.37 -17.76 2.09
C ASN A 16 -1.62 -18.74 3.25
N VAL A 17 -1.97 -18.23 4.43
CA VAL A 17 -2.21 -19.05 5.62
C VAL A 17 -3.64 -19.64 5.65
N HIS A 18 -4.62 -18.92 5.09
CA HIS A 18 -6.05 -19.22 5.19
C HIS A 18 -6.76 -19.16 3.83
N GLY A 19 -6.12 -19.69 2.77
CA GLY A 19 -6.64 -19.63 1.41
C GLY A 19 -8.06 -20.15 1.26
N GLU A 20 -8.43 -21.16 2.07
CA GLU A 20 -9.77 -21.75 2.07
C GLU A 20 -10.88 -20.77 2.50
N LYS A 21 -10.52 -19.65 3.14
CA LYS A 21 -11.45 -18.59 3.56
C LYS A 21 -11.54 -17.44 2.56
N VAL A 22 -10.68 -17.45 1.51
CA VAL A 22 -10.52 -16.32 0.60
C VAL A 22 -11.09 -16.68 -0.78
N LYS A 23 -12.13 -15.96 -1.20
CA LYS A 23 -12.74 -16.15 -2.52
C LYS A 23 -12.05 -15.34 -3.61
N SER A 24 -11.57 -14.15 -3.27
CA SER A 24 -10.87 -13.24 -4.17
C SER A 24 -10.13 -12.15 -3.39
N VAL A 25 -9.16 -11.53 -4.02
CA VAL A 25 -8.34 -10.45 -3.46
C VAL A 25 -8.39 -9.23 -4.38
N SER A 26 -8.61 -8.05 -3.80
CA SER A 26 -8.46 -6.76 -4.49
C SER A 26 -7.33 -5.98 -3.86
N LEU A 27 -6.30 -5.71 -4.63
CA LEU A 27 -5.09 -4.99 -4.25
C LEU A 27 -5.17 -3.56 -4.81
N ILE A 28 -5.04 -2.55 -3.96
CA ILE A 28 -5.04 -1.16 -4.38
C ILE A 28 -3.68 -0.57 -4.08
N ALA A 29 -2.93 -0.19 -5.13
CA ALA A 29 -1.57 0.34 -5.01
C ALA A 29 -0.71 -0.45 -3.98
N PRO A 30 -0.61 -1.79 -4.10
CA PRO A 30 -0.05 -2.61 -3.04
C PRO A 30 1.44 -2.37 -2.84
N ALA A 31 1.88 -2.42 -1.58
CA ALA A 31 3.30 -2.45 -1.22
C ALA A 31 3.89 -3.85 -1.49
N GLY A 32 5.23 -3.95 -1.55
CA GLY A 32 5.94 -5.22 -1.65
C GLY A 32 6.33 -5.65 -3.06
N THR A 33 6.11 -4.77 -4.04
CA THR A 33 6.52 -4.96 -5.45
C THR A 33 7.47 -3.85 -5.91
N MET A 34 8.16 -3.20 -4.98
CA MET A 34 9.10 -2.13 -5.28
C MET A 34 10.44 -2.71 -5.76
N ILE A 35 11.02 -2.05 -6.75
CA ILE A 35 12.28 -2.48 -7.36
C ILE A 35 13.49 -2.04 -6.53
N GLU A 36 13.38 -0.91 -5.83
CA GLU A 36 14.47 -0.32 -5.05
C GLU A 36 13.98 0.17 -3.69
N GLU A 37 14.72 -0.16 -2.63
CA GLU A 37 14.52 0.38 -1.29
C GLU A 37 15.18 1.76 -1.19
N PRO A 38 14.47 2.81 -0.73
CA PRO A 38 15.08 4.12 -0.51
C PRO A 38 16.23 4.06 0.53
N GLU A 39 17.37 4.69 0.23
CA GLU A 39 18.55 4.71 1.14
C GLU A 39 18.23 5.23 2.53
N ILE A 40 17.26 6.14 2.66
CA ILE A 40 16.83 6.70 3.95
C ILE A 40 16.33 5.61 4.91
N ASN A 41 15.75 4.53 4.38
CA ASN A 41 15.24 3.44 5.21
C ASN A 41 16.36 2.74 5.98
N PHE A 42 17.54 2.61 5.38
CA PHE A 42 18.68 2.01 6.10
C PHE A 42 18.98 2.75 7.42
N TRP A 43 18.97 4.08 7.41
CA TRP A 43 19.22 4.88 8.61
C TRP A 43 18.01 4.91 9.55
N ALA A 44 16.81 4.98 8.98
CA ALA A 44 15.56 5.03 9.74
C ALA A 44 15.27 3.77 10.57
N VAL A 45 15.88 2.64 10.22
CA VAL A 45 15.69 1.38 10.96
C VAL A 45 16.81 1.08 11.98
N GLN A 46 17.96 1.79 11.94
CA GLN A 46 19.08 1.53 12.84
C GLN A 46 18.69 1.78 14.32
N PRO A 47 19.17 0.93 15.25
CA PRO A 47 18.99 1.18 16.68
C PRO A 47 19.54 2.57 17.09
N LEU A 48 18.84 3.27 17.93
CA LEU A 48 19.11 4.63 18.43
C LEU A 48 18.94 5.73 17.39
N ILE A 49 19.44 5.55 16.16
CA ILE A 49 19.29 6.53 15.08
C ILE A 49 17.85 6.54 14.60
N GLY A 50 17.25 5.37 14.40
CA GLY A 50 15.86 5.24 14.00
C GLY A 50 14.89 5.83 15.02
N GLU A 51 15.07 5.54 16.31
CA GLU A 51 14.27 6.15 17.38
C GLU A 51 14.37 7.67 17.35
N TRP A 52 15.59 8.22 17.24
CA TRP A 52 15.80 9.65 17.14
C TRP A 52 15.14 10.24 15.88
N PHE A 53 15.37 9.61 14.72
CA PHE A 53 14.79 10.04 13.44
C PHE A 53 13.26 10.10 13.50
N TRP A 54 12.61 9.03 13.93
CA TRP A 54 11.16 8.95 13.98
C TRP A 54 10.54 9.86 15.04
N HIS A 55 11.19 10.08 16.19
CA HIS A 55 10.68 11.00 17.20
C HIS A 55 10.88 12.48 16.85
N VAL A 56 11.91 12.81 16.09
CA VAL A 56 12.23 14.22 15.76
C VAL A 56 11.66 14.62 14.40
N LEU A 57 11.74 13.73 13.42
CA LEU A 57 11.38 14.02 12.02
C LEU A 57 10.19 13.20 11.51
N GLY A 58 9.77 12.16 12.21
CA GLY A 58 8.79 11.21 11.69
C GLY A 58 7.43 11.81 11.37
N SER A 59 6.93 12.73 12.21
CA SER A 59 5.67 13.43 11.92
C SER A 59 5.79 14.31 10.68
N PHE A 60 6.88 15.06 10.55
CA PHE A 60 7.16 15.89 9.37
C PHE A 60 7.31 15.02 8.11
N TYR A 61 8.04 13.91 8.21
CA TYR A 61 8.21 12.98 7.09
C TYR A 61 6.88 12.36 6.64
N VAL A 62 6.02 11.93 7.56
CA VAL A 62 4.69 11.39 7.23
C VAL A 62 3.83 12.46 6.58
N GLU A 63 3.86 13.68 7.10
CA GLU A 63 3.10 14.82 6.59
C GLU A 63 3.55 15.18 5.16
N GLU A 64 4.85 15.28 4.91
CA GLU A 64 5.41 15.54 3.59
C GLU A 64 5.01 14.44 2.59
N GLN A 65 5.16 13.16 2.94
CA GLN A 65 4.79 12.04 2.06
C GLN A 65 3.31 12.06 1.72
N VAL A 66 2.44 12.37 2.64
CA VAL A 66 0.99 12.37 2.41
C VAL A 66 0.54 13.59 1.61
N TYR A 67 1.04 14.77 1.90
CA TYR A 67 0.54 16.01 1.32
C TYR A 67 1.28 16.43 0.07
N GLU A 68 2.61 16.45 0.09
CA GLU A 68 3.39 16.99 -1.01
C GLU A 68 3.67 15.95 -2.10
N VAL A 69 4.01 14.73 -1.70
CA VAL A 69 4.36 13.68 -2.65
C VAL A 69 3.11 12.99 -3.22
N ASN A 70 2.12 12.69 -2.39
CA ASN A 70 0.97 11.90 -2.81
C ASN A 70 -0.28 12.72 -3.17
N ASP A 71 -0.33 13.98 -2.80
CA ASP A 71 -1.43 14.87 -3.17
C ASP A 71 -0.97 16.25 -3.67
N PRO A 72 -0.05 16.32 -4.65
CA PRO A 72 0.50 17.58 -5.16
C PRO A 72 -0.57 18.51 -5.77
N ARG A 73 -1.80 18.02 -5.96
CA ARG A 73 -2.94 18.79 -6.49
C ARG A 73 -3.95 19.21 -5.42
N GLY A 74 -3.75 18.82 -4.16
CA GLY A 74 -4.65 19.12 -3.05
C GLY A 74 -6.05 18.52 -3.23
N LEU A 75 -6.14 17.27 -3.67
CA LEU A 75 -7.41 16.58 -3.96
C LEU A 75 -7.94 15.75 -2.78
N LEU A 76 -7.13 15.57 -1.75
CA LEU A 76 -7.55 14.85 -0.54
C LEU A 76 -8.66 15.60 0.18
N PRO A 77 -9.73 14.92 0.62
CA PRO A 77 -10.76 15.53 1.42
C PRO A 77 -10.19 16.11 2.74
N LEU A 78 -10.64 17.29 3.15
CA LEU A 78 -10.20 17.93 4.40
C LEU A 78 -10.41 17.03 5.62
N GLU A 79 -11.53 16.30 5.66
CA GLU A 79 -11.84 15.34 6.73
C GLU A 79 -10.78 14.24 6.83
N TYR A 80 -10.22 13.80 5.71
CA TYR A 80 -9.13 12.81 5.71
C TYR A 80 -7.84 13.41 6.27
N MET A 81 -7.56 14.66 5.93
CA MET A 81 -6.41 15.42 6.44
C MET A 81 -6.47 15.58 7.95
N GLU A 82 -7.64 15.94 8.48
CA GLU A 82 -7.89 16.06 9.91
C GLU A 82 -7.70 14.73 10.64
N LEU A 83 -8.28 13.64 10.11
CA LEU A 83 -8.14 12.30 10.68
C LEU A 83 -6.67 11.83 10.70
N LEU A 84 -5.91 12.12 9.66
CA LEU A 84 -4.50 11.76 9.61
C LEU A 84 -3.68 12.55 10.64
N SER A 85 -3.90 13.86 10.74
CA SER A 85 -3.27 14.71 11.76
C SER A 85 -3.58 14.24 13.18
N GLU A 86 -4.80 13.75 13.41
CA GLU A 86 -5.19 13.19 14.71
C GLU A 86 -4.42 11.91 15.07
N GLN A 87 -4.09 11.08 14.09
CA GLN A 87 -3.33 9.83 14.35
C GLN A 87 -1.98 10.12 15.01
N GLY A 88 -1.30 11.20 14.59
CA GLY A 88 -0.03 11.63 15.18
C GLY A 88 -0.09 11.98 16.68
N LYS A 89 -1.29 12.24 17.21
CA LYS A 89 -1.50 12.56 18.62
C LYS A 89 -1.59 11.32 19.53
N TYR A 90 -1.81 10.14 18.96
CA TYR A 90 -1.92 8.91 19.75
C TYR A 90 -0.55 8.45 20.22
N LYS A 91 -0.47 8.13 21.53
CA LYS A 91 0.73 7.53 22.11
C LYS A 91 1.04 6.21 21.40
N GLY A 92 2.28 6.04 20.98
CA GLY A 92 2.73 4.83 20.29
C GLY A 92 2.58 4.89 18.76
N PHE A 93 2.05 5.97 18.19
CA PHE A 93 1.93 6.11 16.73
C PHE A 93 3.29 6.03 16.04
N ILE A 94 4.26 6.83 16.49
CA ILE A 94 5.62 6.86 15.93
C ILE A 94 6.34 5.52 16.16
N GLU A 95 6.20 4.95 17.35
CA GLU A 95 6.78 3.64 17.67
C GLU A 95 6.20 2.52 16.78
N SER A 96 4.90 2.60 16.46
CA SER A 96 4.27 1.63 15.56
C SER A 96 4.77 1.76 14.12
N LEU A 97 5.01 2.98 13.64
CA LEU A 97 5.62 3.21 12.33
C LEU A 97 7.04 2.62 12.26
N LEU A 98 7.87 2.95 13.25
CA LEU A 98 9.23 2.42 13.35
C LEU A 98 9.23 0.89 13.42
N SER A 99 8.36 0.31 14.25
CA SER A 99 8.19 -1.14 14.34
C SER A 99 7.78 -1.75 13.00
N THR A 100 6.87 -1.10 12.27
CA THR A 100 6.46 -1.56 10.94
C THR A 100 7.64 -1.59 9.97
N VAL A 101 8.40 -0.49 9.87
CA VAL A 101 9.54 -0.40 8.94
C VAL A 101 10.64 -1.42 9.28
N ARG A 102 10.81 -1.76 10.57
CA ARG A 102 11.81 -2.73 11.03
C ARG A 102 11.43 -4.20 10.81
N HIS A 103 10.15 -4.52 10.86
CA HIS A 103 9.71 -5.91 10.95
C HIS A 103 8.78 -6.34 9.81
N PHE A 104 8.45 -5.44 8.90
CA PHE A 104 7.64 -5.72 7.74
C PHE A 104 8.41 -5.30 6.48
N ASP A 105 8.71 -6.28 5.63
CA ASP A 105 9.35 -6.00 4.35
C ASP A 105 8.33 -5.36 3.40
N MET A 106 8.37 -4.02 3.32
CA MET A 106 7.47 -3.25 2.45
C MET A 106 7.94 -3.22 0.99
N PHE A 107 9.12 -3.75 0.70
CA PHE A 107 9.74 -3.66 -0.62
C PHE A 107 9.64 -4.97 -1.39
N ASN A 108 9.70 -6.10 -0.69
CA ASN A 108 9.67 -7.41 -1.31
C ASN A 108 8.75 -8.37 -0.53
N THR A 109 7.52 -8.50 -1.00
CA THR A 109 6.54 -9.49 -0.53
C THR A 109 6.05 -10.37 -1.69
N GLU A 110 6.95 -10.66 -2.63
CA GLU A 110 6.62 -11.43 -3.84
C GLU A 110 6.21 -12.86 -3.53
N ASP A 111 6.81 -13.46 -2.52
CA ASP A 111 6.48 -14.83 -2.09
C ASP A 111 5.03 -14.91 -1.60
N GLU A 112 4.56 -13.90 -0.86
CA GLU A 112 3.17 -13.81 -0.42
C GLU A 112 2.23 -13.62 -1.60
N TYR A 113 2.58 -12.79 -2.56
CA TYR A 113 1.77 -12.60 -3.77
C TYR A 113 1.76 -13.84 -4.66
N SER A 114 2.89 -14.52 -4.85
CA SER A 114 2.97 -15.72 -5.67
C SER A 114 2.06 -16.85 -5.16
N SER A 115 1.84 -16.90 -3.85
CA SER A 115 0.95 -17.87 -3.24
C SER A 115 -0.51 -17.71 -3.68
N LEU A 116 -0.95 -16.49 -4.05
CA LEU A 116 -2.29 -16.25 -4.58
C LEU A 116 -2.50 -16.95 -5.91
N ASP A 117 -1.49 -16.95 -6.77
CA ASP A 117 -1.53 -17.66 -8.07
C ASP A 117 -1.55 -19.17 -7.86
N VAL A 118 -0.68 -19.71 -7.00
CA VAL A 118 -0.64 -21.14 -6.64
C VAL A 118 -1.98 -21.62 -6.07
N LEU A 119 -2.63 -20.80 -5.26
CA LEU A 119 -3.95 -21.10 -4.67
C LEU A 119 -5.12 -20.86 -5.65
N ASN A 120 -4.84 -20.38 -6.86
CA ASN A 120 -5.84 -19.98 -7.85
C ASN A 120 -6.86 -18.96 -7.31
N ILE A 121 -6.44 -18.06 -6.43
CA ILE A 121 -7.29 -17.00 -5.88
C ILE A 121 -7.37 -15.88 -6.92
N PRO A 122 -8.57 -15.50 -7.40
CA PRO A 122 -8.74 -14.40 -8.34
C PRO A 122 -8.23 -13.08 -7.74
N VAL A 123 -7.41 -12.34 -8.51
CA VAL A 123 -6.81 -11.08 -8.08
C VAL A 123 -7.22 -9.93 -9.00
N LEU A 124 -7.73 -8.85 -8.41
CA LEU A 124 -7.85 -7.53 -9.02
C LEU A 124 -6.72 -6.64 -8.48
N ALA A 125 -5.99 -5.96 -9.34
CA ALA A 125 -5.09 -4.87 -8.95
C ALA A 125 -5.58 -3.54 -9.52
N VAL A 126 -5.58 -2.49 -8.71
CA VAL A 126 -5.92 -1.12 -9.13
C VAL A 126 -4.75 -0.21 -8.80
N TRP A 127 -4.25 0.54 -9.78
CA TRP A 127 -3.05 1.34 -9.61
C TRP A 127 -3.13 2.68 -10.29
N GLY A 128 -2.55 3.71 -9.66
CA GLY A 128 -2.40 5.04 -10.23
C GLY A 128 -1.09 5.20 -10.99
N THR A 129 -1.11 5.83 -12.18
CA THR A 129 0.11 6.01 -12.99
C THR A 129 1.09 7.03 -12.41
N ASN A 130 0.63 7.90 -11.51
CA ASN A 130 1.46 8.92 -10.83
C ASN A 130 1.69 8.57 -9.34
N ASP A 131 1.60 7.29 -8.97
CA ASP A 131 1.90 6.84 -7.62
C ASP A 131 3.40 6.96 -7.36
N GLN A 132 3.77 7.75 -6.35
CA GLN A 132 5.18 7.98 -5.95
C GLN A 132 5.57 7.19 -4.70
N VAL A 133 4.61 6.54 -4.03
CA VAL A 133 4.86 5.71 -2.83
C VAL A 133 5.07 4.25 -3.22
N THR A 134 4.12 3.70 -3.97
CA THR A 134 4.25 2.40 -4.63
C THR A 134 4.23 2.63 -6.13
N PRO A 135 5.38 2.86 -6.77
CA PRO A 135 5.45 3.25 -8.17
C PRO A 135 4.70 2.29 -9.10
N PHE A 136 4.04 2.85 -10.12
CA PHE A 136 3.26 2.06 -11.08
C PHE A 136 4.05 0.93 -11.75
N SER A 137 5.38 1.06 -11.84
CA SER A 137 6.28 -0.02 -12.31
C SER A 137 6.12 -1.31 -11.50
N GLY A 138 5.73 -1.23 -10.23
CA GLY A 138 5.43 -2.38 -9.38
C GLY A 138 4.27 -3.24 -9.90
N SER A 139 3.37 -2.68 -10.72
CA SER A 139 2.29 -3.44 -11.35
C SER A 139 2.83 -4.48 -12.35
N ASN A 140 3.92 -4.16 -13.07
CA ASN A 140 4.57 -5.11 -13.97
C ASN A 140 5.14 -6.29 -13.17
N ARG A 141 5.77 -5.98 -12.03
CA ARG A 141 6.32 -7.00 -11.14
C ARG A 141 5.22 -7.89 -10.55
N LEU A 142 4.09 -7.31 -10.17
CA LEU A 142 2.93 -8.07 -9.70
C LEU A 142 2.40 -9.01 -10.80
N LEU A 143 2.33 -8.56 -12.05
CA LEU A 143 1.91 -9.37 -13.20
C LEU A 143 2.90 -10.48 -13.55
N GLU A 144 4.19 -10.31 -13.29
CA GLU A 144 5.18 -11.39 -13.41
C GLU A 144 4.93 -12.49 -12.39
N VAL A 145 4.53 -12.11 -11.17
CA VAL A 145 4.31 -13.02 -10.04
C VAL A 145 2.92 -13.66 -10.08
N ILE A 146 1.90 -12.90 -10.49
CA ILE A 146 0.51 -13.36 -10.65
C ILE A 146 0.01 -12.99 -12.05
N PRO A 147 0.32 -13.78 -13.08
CA PRO A 147 -0.07 -13.46 -14.48
C PRO A 147 -1.58 -13.37 -14.71
N SER A 148 -2.38 -14.01 -13.86
CA SER A 148 -3.85 -14.01 -13.93
C SER A 148 -4.50 -12.75 -13.36
N THR A 149 -3.72 -11.78 -12.85
CA THR A 149 -4.23 -10.54 -12.25
C THR A 149 -5.00 -9.70 -13.25
N GLU A 150 -6.21 -9.28 -12.88
CA GLU A 150 -6.96 -8.24 -13.59
C GLU A 150 -6.45 -6.85 -13.18
N LEU A 151 -5.62 -6.22 -14.01
CA LEU A 151 -5.06 -4.88 -13.72
C LEU A 151 -6.01 -3.78 -14.22
N LYS A 152 -6.38 -2.86 -13.36
CA LYS A 152 -7.09 -1.61 -13.66
C LYS A 152 -6.19 -0.41 -13.39
N ILE A 153 -6.09 0.47 -14.36
CA ILE A 153 -5.20 1.64 -14.32
C ILE A 153 -6.01 2.90 -14.10
N ILE A 154 -5.55 3.75 -13.20
CA ILE A 154 -6.08 5.09 -12.95
C ILE A 154 -5.09 6.10 -13.49
N GLU A 155 -5.36 6.60 -14.69
CA GLU A 155 -4.50 7.62 -15.33
C GLU A 155 -4.39 8.89 -14.48
N GLY A 156 -3.15 9.33 -14.22
CA GLY A 156 -2.84 10.46 -13.37
C GLY A 156 -3.17 10.23 -11.88
N GLY A 157 -3.57 9.02 -11.49
CA GLY A 157 -3.84 8.66 -10.09
C GLY A 157 -2.54 8.64 -9.28
N THR A 158 -2.59 9.18 -8.06
CA THR A 158 -1.53 9.12 -7.07
C THR A 158 -1.77 7.95 -6.11
N HIS A 159 -0.93 7.78 -5.08
CA HIS A 159 -1.14 6.73 -4.06
C HIS A 159 -2.51 6.84 -3.36
N ASN A 160 -3.06 8.03 -3.27
CA ASN A 160 -4.31 8.32 -2.57
C ASN A 160 -5.59 8.06 -3.42
N ILE A 161 -5.52 7.24 -4.48
CA ILE A 161 -6.67 6.95 -5.35
C ILE A 161 -7.91 6.46 -4.61
N THR A 162 -7.74 5.71 -3.53
CA THR A 162 -8.83 5.21 -2.69
C THR A 162 -9.64 6.35 -2.07
N PHE A 163 -8.99 7.43 -1.66
CA PHE A 163 -9.62 8.59 -1.02
C PHE A 163 -10.08 9.64 -2.03
N VAL A 164 -9.35 9.80 -3.13
CA VAL A 164 -9.64 10.80 -4.16
C VAL A 164 -10.71 10.33 -5.14
N GLN A 165 -10.78 9.02 -5.42
CA GLN A 165 -11.72 8.43 -6.38
C GLN A 165 -12.50 7.23 -5.81
N PRO A 166 -13.08 7.31 -4.58
CA PRO A 166 -13.66 6.16 -3.88
C PRO A 166 -14.77 5.47 -4.69
N THR A 167 -15.63 6.25 -5.33
CA THR A 167 -16.73 5.72 -6.14
C THR A 167 -16.23 4.91 -7.35
N LYS A 168 -15.15 5.36 -8.00
CA LYS A 168 -14.58 4.67 -9.16
C LYS A 168 -13.92 3.36 -8.73
N ILE A 169 -13.13 3.39 -7.65
CA ILE A 169 -12.48 2.21 -7.08
C ILE A 169 -13.54 1.21 -6.62
N GLY A 170 -14.56 1.66 -5.87
CA GLY A 170 -15.65 0.80 -5.41
C GLY A 170 -16.38 0.09 -6.54
N LYS A 171 -16.68 0.79 -7.64
CA LYS A 171 -17.30 0.18 -8.83
C LYS A 171 -16.41 -0.88 -9.47
N MET A 172 -15.10 -0.67 -9.55
CA MET A 172 -14.17 -1.66 -10.09
C MET A 172 -14.15 -2.93 -9.23
N ILE A 173 -14.11 -2.78 -7.90
CA ILE A 173 -14.16 -3.91 -6.97
C ILE A 173 -15.47 -4.68 -7.10
N VAL A 174 -16.62 -3.98 -7.10
CA VAL A 174 -17.94 -4.62 -7.23
C VAL A 174 -18.05 -5.39 -8.54
N SER A 175 -17.68 -4.75 -9.66
CA SER A 175 -17.70 -5.39 -10.98
C SER A 175 -16.83 -6.65 -11.03
N PHE A 176 -15.65 -6.62 -10.41
CA PHE A 176 -14.77 -7.78 -10.31
C PHE A 176 -15.41 -8.91 -9.48
N LEU A 177 -16.07 -8.58 -8.38
CA LEU A 177 -16.74 -9.58 -7.53
C LEU A 177 -17.96 -10.22 -8.21
N GLU A 178 -18.71 -9.44 -9.02
CA GLU A 178 -19.87 -9.95 -9.77
C GLU A 178 -19.47 -10.84 -10.95
N GLY A 179 -18.26 -10.71 -11.47
CA GLY A 179 -17.73 -11.50 -12.56
C GLY A 179 -17.10 -12.85 -12.12
N LYS A 180 -17.10 -13.14 -10.83
CA LYS A 180 -16.55 -14.36 -10.20
C LYS A 180 -17.65 -15.13 -9.53
#